data_ecee461f9b827cbee003ca3b34fb42e8
#
_entry.id   ecee461f9b827cbee003ca3b34fb42e8
#
_cell.length_a   1.000
_cell.length_b   1.000
_cell.length_c   1.000
_cell.angle_alpha   90.00
_cell.angle_beta   90.00
_cell.angle_gamma   90.00
#
_symmetry.space_group_name_H-M   'P 1'
#
loop_
_entity.id
_entity.type
_entity.pdbx_description
1 polymer ?
#
loop_
_entity_poly.entity_id
_entity_poly.type
_entity_poly.pdbx_seq_one_letter_code
_entity_poly.pdbx_strand_id
1 'polypeptide(L)'
;QDVLQRAAKGTITNCGNSMSPTIERIIAVAPDAMFLSPFEGSSHAQLENIGTPIIECADYMETSALGRAEWMRFGKENTADSLFSTIEHNYNTIVEHNKKQKNHPKVLTERVTSGVWYCPGGNSSMAKLIKDAGGDYIFADDTHSGSLNLSPEMVISKAINADIWLFIYYGDRPLTRNQLSTEYSGYKTIKAFKDGNIYECNGKTSTYFEEISFRPDFLLTELTHMFYSQNNKLRYYKRIQE
;
A
#
# COMPACT_ATOMS: atom_id res chain seq x y z
N GLN A 1 17.73 -7.03 -3.09
CA GLN A 1 19.03 -7.62 -3.54
C GLN A 1 19.77 -8.30 -2.38
N ASP A 2 19.80 -7.75 -1.19
CA ASP A 2 20.51 -8.33 -0.02
C ASP A 2 19.97 -9.72 0.37
N VAL A 3 18.65 -9.89 0.47
CA VAL A 3 18.03 -11.17 0.82
C VAL A 3 18.42 -12.28 -0.17
N LEU A 4 18.38 -11.99 -1.47
CA LEU A 4 18.78 -12.98 -2.49
C LEU A 4 20.26 -13.32 -2.43
N GLN A 5 21.12 -12.33 -2.15
CA GLN A 5 22.56 -12.58 -1.95
C GLN A 5 22.83 -13.41 -0.70
N ARG A 6 22.12 -13.15 0.39
CA ARG A 6 22.25 -13.92 1.64
C ARG A 6 21.70 -15.33 1.49
N ALA A 7 20.60 -15.51 0.76
CA ALA A 7 20.08 -16.83 0.42
C ALA A 7 21.09 -17.63 -0.44
N ALA A 8 21.70 -16.99 -1.44
CA ALA A 8 22.74 -17.62 -2.27
C ALA A 8 24.00 -18.00 -1.47
N LYS A 9 24.31 -17.27 -0.40
CA LYS A 9 25.42 -17.59 0.52
C LYS A 9 25.05 -18.61 1.60
N GLY A 10 23.80 -19.10 1.61
CA GLY A 10 23.32 -20.06 2.63
C GLY A 10 23.11 -19.47 4.03
N THR A 11 23.12 -18.13 4.17
CA THR A 11 22.89 -17.45 5.47
C THR A 11 21.39 -17.20 5.73
N ILE A 12 20.54 -17.47 4.77
CA ILE A 12 19.08 -17.47 4.88
C ILE A 12 18.57 -18.76 4.24
N THR A 13 17.75 -19.50 4.99
CA THR A 13 17.13 -20.74 4.52
C THR A 13 15.68 -20.46 4.11
N ASN A 14 15.30 -20.90 2.92
CA ASN A 14 13.91 -20.87 2.47
C ASN A 14 13.13 -22.01 3.14
N CYS A 15 12.23 -21.65 4.05
CA CYS A 15 11.36 -22.60 4.76
C CYS A 15 9.98 -22.79 4.09
N GLY A 16 9.80 -22.36 2.84
CA GLY A 16 8.57 -22.52 2.09
C GLY A 16 7.72 -21.25 2.02
N ASN A 17 6.44 -21.42 1.71
CA ASN A 17 5.46 -20.35 1.66
C ASN A 17 4.89 -20.08 3.06
N SER A 18 4.64 -18.82 3.40
CA SER A 18 4.05 -18.42 4.70
C SER A 18 2.69 -19.08 4.99
N MET A 19 1.90 -19.38 3.95
CA MET A 19 0.60 -20.07 4.06
C MET A 19 0.75 -21.59 4.22
N SER A 20 1.88 -22.15 3.81
CA SER A 20 2.18 -23.60 3.85
C SER A 20 3.68 -23.78 4.04
N PRO A 21 4.19 -23.53 5.25
CA PRO A 21 5.62 -23.65 5.56
C PRO A 21 6.05 -25.12 5.56
N THR A 22 7.31 -25.36 5.22
CA THR A 22 7.91 -26.68 5.25
C THR A 22 8.43 -26.99 6.65
N ILE A 23 7.68 -27.76 7.42
CA ILE A 23 7.93 -28.04 8.84
C ILE A 23 9.33 -28.64 9.07
N GLU A 24 9.74 -29.60 8.24
CA GLU A 24 11.03 -30.26 8.35
C GLU A 24 12.20 -29.28 8.21
N ARG A 25 12.04 -28.27 7.35
CA ARG A 25 13.06 -27.23 7.18
C ARG A 25 13.12 -26.29 8.37
N ILE A 26 11.97 -25.96 8.97
CA ILE A 26 11.91 -25.15 10.19
C ILE A 26 12.60 -25.88 11.34
N ILE A 27 12.29 -27.17 11.52
CA ILE A 27 12.94 -28.01 12.54
C ILE A 27 14.47 -28.06 12.32
N ALA A 28 14.91 -28.20 11.05
CA ALA A 28 16.34 -28.26 10.73
C ALA A 28 17.06 -26.91 10.98
N VAL A 29 16.37 -25.78 10.84
CA VAL A 29 16.92 -24.45 11.15
C VAL A 29 16.99 -24.23 12.66
N ALA A 30 16.12 -24.88 13.44
CA ALA A 30 16.03 -24.76 14.91
C ALA A 30 15.97 -23.27 15.37
N PRO A 31 14.96 -22.49 14.95
CA PRO A 31 14.91 -21.08 15.27
C PRO A 31 14.60 -20.84 16.75
N ASP A 32 15.14 -19.77 17.33
CA ASP A 32 14.85 -19.34 18.71
C ASP A 32 13.43 -18.76 18.86
N ALA A 33 12.86 -18.21 17.78
CA ALA A 33 11.49 -17.70 17.70
C ALA A 33 10.98 -17.71 16.25
N MET A 34 9.67 -17.80 16.09
CA MET A 34 8.99 -17.68 14.79
C MET A 34 8.08 -16.43 14.79
N PHE A 35 8.23 -15.59 13.77
CA PHE A 35 7.37 -14.43 13.54
C PHE A 35 6.37 -14.78 12.45
N LEU A 36 5.10 -14.79 12.77
CA LEU A 36 4.03 -15.20 11.86
C LEU A 36 2.93 -14.14 11.82
N SER A 37 2.32 -13.96 10.64
CA SER A 37 1.14 -13.11 10.51
C SER A 37 -0.12 -13.93 10.85
N PRO A 38 -0.94 -13.52 11.83
CA PRO A 38 -2.23 -14.15 12.07
C PRO A 38 -3.18 -13.77 10.93
N PHE A 39 -3.79 -14.76 10.28
CA PHE A 39 -4.86 -14.53 9.32
C PHE A 39 -5.91 -15.64 9.41
N GLU A 40 -7.14 -15.31 9.01
CA GLU A 40 -8.25 -16.24 9.08
C GLU A 40 -7.98 -17.51 8.25
N GLY A 41 -8.09 -18.66 8.89
CA GLY A 41 -7.78 -19.96 8.27
C GLY A 41 -6.30 -20.36 8.35
N SER A 42 -5.39 -19.56 8.90
CA SER A 42 -4.04 -20.02 9.23
C SER A 42 -4.09 -20.95 10.43
N SER A 43 -3.69 -22.20 10.25
CA SER A 43 -3.50 -23.12 11.38
C SER A 43 -2.01 -23.18 11.68
N HIS A 44 -1.60 -22.56 12.78
CA HIS A 44 -0.24 -22.70 13.30
C HIS A 44 -0.07 -23.95 14.17
N ALA A 45 -1.10 -24.79 14.30
CA ALA A 45 -1.11 -25.95 15.19
C ALA A 45 0.07 -26.91 14.97
N GLN A 46 0.51 -27.11 13.73
CA GLN A 46 1.71 -27.92 13.46
C GLN A 46 3.01 -27.23 13.90
N LEU A 47 3.07 -25.90 13.83
CA LEU A 47 4.22 -25.11 14.26
C LEU A 47 4.28 -25.01 15.80
N GLU A 48 3.13 -24.94 16.46
CA GLU A 48 3.04 -24.95 17.93
C GLU A 48 3.65 -26.21 18.54
N ASN A 49 3.51 -27.34 17.85
CA ASN A 49 4.08 -28.63 18.29
C ASN A 49 5.62 -28.69 18.19
N ILE A 50 6.27 -27.72 17.52
CA ILE A 50 7.76 -27.68 17.46
C ILE A 50 8.34 -27.21 18.79
N GLY A 51 7.57 -26.51 19.63
CA GLY A 51 8.01 -26.00 20.92
C GLY A 51 8.84 -24.70 20.83
N THR A 52 8.98 -24.12 19.64
CA THR A 52 9.60 -22.80 19.44
C THR A 52 8.56 -21.70 19.67
N PRO A 53 8.86 -20.63 20.42
CA PRO A 53 7.94 -19.52 20.63
C PRO A 53 7.43 -18.92 19.30
N ILE A 54 6.13 -18.75 19.19
CA ILE A 54 5.47 -18.07 18.07
C ILE A 54 5.10 -16.66 18.52
N ILE A 55 5.49 -15.67 17.72
CA ILE A 55 5.19 -14.26 17.91
C ILE A 55 4.30 -13.83 16.74
N GLU A 56 3.05 -13.52 17.04
CA GLU A 56 2.10 -13.06 16.03
C GLU A 56 2.32 -11.59 15.71
N CYS A 57 2.56 -11.30 14.43
CA CYS A 57 2.76 -9.94 13.91
C CYS A 57 1.58 -9.53 13.05
N ALA A 58 0.74 -8.66 13.58
CA ALA A 58 -0.50 -8.18 12.92
C ALA A 58 -0.34 -6.79 12.30
N ASP A 59 0.84 -6.45 11.76
CA ASP A 59 1.14 -5.15 11.15
C ASP A 59 0.17 -4.77 10.02
N TYR A 60 -0.33 -5.76 9.29
CA TYR A 60 -1.31 -5.55 8.21
C TYR A 60 -2.69 -5.10 8.72
N MET A 61 -3.00 -5.31 10.00
CA MET A 61 -4.26 -4.87 10.63
C MET A 61 -4.20 -3.41 11.08
N GLU A 62 -3.02 -2.79 11.06
CA GLU A 62 -2.87 -1.38 11.42
C GLU A 62 -3.67 -0.49 10.47
N THR A 63 -4.50 0.35 11.05
CA THR A 63 -5.35 1.27 10.29
C THR A 63 -4.69 2.62 10.01
N SER A 64 -3.46 2.83 10.49
CA SER A 64 -2.67 4.02 10.18
C SER A 64 -1.31 3.67 9.60
N ALA A 65 -0.84 4.50 8.70
CA ALA A 65 0.46 4.29 8.06
C ALA A 65 1.63 4.42 9.04
N LEU A 66 1.54 5.34 10.01
CA LEU A 66 2.54 5.47 11.09
C LEU A 66 2.48 4.29 12.05
N GLY A 67 1.29 3.81 12.45
CA GLY A 67 1.16 2.62 13.30
C GLY A 67 1.83 1.42 12.64
N ARG A 68 1.63 1.22 11.34
CA ARG A 68 2.31 0.17 10.60
C ARG A 68 3.84 0.33 10.58
N ALA A 69 4.34 1.54 10.41
CA ALA A 69 5.77 1.82 10.44
C ALA A 69 6.39 1.62 11.83
N GLU A 70 5.61 1.81 12.90
CA GLU A 70 6.08 1.64 14.28
C GLU A 70 6.51 0.18 14.58
N TRP A 71 5.98 -0.81 13.86
CA TRP A 71 6.41 -2.20 13.97
C TRP A 71 7.91 -2.41 13.71
N MET A 72 8.60 -1.45 13.04
CA MET A 72 10.07 -1.50 12.89
C MET A 72 10.82 -1.45 14.22
N ARG A 73 10.20 -0.95 15.30
CA ARG A 73 10.79 -0.86 16.64
C ARG A 73 10.95 -2.24 17.29
N PHE A 74 10.28 -3.24 16.74
CA PHE A 74 10.36 -4.60 17.21
C PHE A 74 11.76 -5.19 16.95
N GLY A 75 12.54 -5.40 18.01
CA GLY A 75 13.81 -6.13 17.96
C GLY A 75 15.11 -5.33 17.90
N LYS A 76 15.10 -3.99 17.68
CA LYS A 76 16.30 -3.12 17.77
C LYS A 76 15.94 -1.71 18.26
N GLU A 77 15.56 -1.59 19.51
CA GLU A 77 15.00 -0.37 20.09
C GLU A 77 15.76 0.91 19.75
N ASN A 78 17.03 1.05 20.08
CA ASN A 78 17.73 2.32 19.94
C ASN A 78 17.87 2.84 18.49
N THR A 79 18.15 1.95 17.52
CA THR A 79 18.30 2.35 16.11
C THR A 79 16.94 2.55 15.47
N ALA A 80 15.98 1.70 15.77
CA ALA A 80 14.62 1.77 15.24
C ALA A 80 13.87 2.98 15.80
N ASP A 81 14.06 3.32 17.07
CA ASP A 81 13.46 4.50 17.69
C ASP A 81 13.92 5.80 17.01
N SER A 82 15.21 5.95 16.77
CA SER A 82 15.74 7.13 16.06
C SER A 82 15.20 7.22 14.63
N LEU A 83 15.13 6.09 13.93
CA LEU A 83 14.58 6.04 12.57
C LEU A 83 13.09 6.36 12.58
N PHE A 84 12.31 5.70 13.44
CA PHE A 84 10.87 5.94 13.54
C PHE A 84 10.56 7.38 13.91
N SER A 85 11.26 7.96 14.90
CA SER A 85 11.07 9.37 15.30
C SER A 85 11.32 10.32 14.13
N THR A 86 12.29 10.03 13.27
CA THR A 86 12.54 10.81 12.05
C THR A 86 11.39 10.70 11.06
N ILE A 87 10.88 9.49 10.84
CA ILE A 87 9.75 9.22 9.93
C ILE A 87 8.49 9.90 10.44
N GLU A 88 8.19 9.76 11.72
CA GLU A 88 7.04 10.38 12.39
C GLU A 88 7.10 11.91 12.29
N HIS A 89 8.27 12.50 12.57
CA HIS A 89 8.47 13.95 12.44
C HIS A 89 8.22 14.42 11.00
N ASN A 90 8.80 13.76 10.02
CA ASN A 90 8.60 14.07 8.60
C ASN A 90 7.12 13.97 8.21
N TYR A 91 6.49 12.86 8.57
CA TYR A 91 5.07 12.62 8.30
C TYR A 91 4.19 13.74 8.86
N ASN A 92 4.33 14.03 10.16
CA ASN A 92 3.53 15.04 10.85
C ASN A 92 3.78 16.45 10.29
N THR A 93 5.01 16.75 9.89
CA THR A 93 5.34 18.04 9.25
C THR A 93 4.58 18.22 7.94
N ILE A 94 4.49 17.17 7.14
CA ILE A 94 3.75 17.17 5.87
C ILE A 94 2.24 17.33 6.13
N VAL A 95 1.69 16.59 7.11
CA VAL A 95 0.27 16.71 7.50
C VAL A 95 -0.07 18.14 7.91
N GLU A 96 0.74 18.77 8.78
CA GLU A 96 0.53 20.15 9.22
C GLU A 96 0.64 21.16 8.06
N HIS A 97 1.49 20.90 7.09
CA HIS A 97 1.54 21.70 5.87
C HIS A 97 0.26 21.55 5.05
N ASN A 98 -0.22 20.32 4.89
CA ASN A 98 -1.39 20.00 4.07
C ASN A 98 -2.70 20.54 4.67
N LYS A 99 -2.82 20.63 5.99
CA LYS A 99 -3.98 21.25 6.66
C LYS A 99 -4.22 22.72 6.26
N LYS A 100 -3.20 23.40 5.74
CA LYS A 100 -3.29 24.79 5.29
C LYS A 100 -3.79 24.94 3.85
N GLN A 101 -3.89 23.85 3.12
CA GLN A 101 -4.39 23.87 1.75
C GLN A 101 -5.89 24.17 1.70
N LYS A 102 -6.29 24.99 0.74
CA LYS A 102 -7.70 25.40 0.59
C LYS A 102 -8.47 24.49 -0.36
N ASN A 103 -7.78 23.84 -1.26
CA ASN A 103 -8.36 22.92 -2.23
C ASN A 103 -8.10 21.48 -1.79
N HIS A 104 -9.12 20.66 -1.85
CA HIS A 104 -9.05 19.24 -1.52
C HIS A 104 -9.47 18.44 -2.75
N PRO A 105 -8.52 17.98 -3.59
CA PRO A 105 -8.88 17.28 -4.82
C PRO A 105 -9.60 15.99 -4.49
N LYS A 106 -10.65 15.67 -5.27
CA LYS A 106 -11.35 14.39 -5.16
C LYS A 106 -10.51 13.27 -5.74
N VAL A 107 -10.30 12.24 -4.95
CA VAL A 107 -9.39 11.15 -5.28
C VAL A 107 -10.13 9.85 -5.48
N LEU A 108 -9.93 9.24 -6.65
CA LEU A 108 -10.32 7.89 -6.99
C LEU A 108 -9.11 6.97 -6.88
N THR A 109 -9.32 5.77 -6.34
CA THR A 109 -8.27 4.74 -6.27
C THR A 109 -8.68 3.48 -7.02
N GLU A 110 -7.66 2.70 -7.39
CA GLU A 110 -7.77 1.39 -8.03
C GLU A 110 -8.54 1.40 -9.37
N ARG A 111 -8.74 0.24 -9.96
CA ARG A 111 -9.40 0.07 -11.26
C ARG A 111 -10.19 -1.24 -11.30
N VAL A 112 -10.98 -1.42 -12.33
CA VAL A 112 -11.73 -2.65 -12.55
C VAL A 112 -10.77 -3.82 -12.73
N THR A 113 -11.02 -4.89 -12.00
CA THR A 113 -10.30 -6.16 -12.12
C THR A 113 -11.32 -7.28 -12.16
N SER A 114 -11.37 -8.05 -13.25
CA SER A 114 -12.33 -9.14 -13.45
C SER A 114 -13.79 -8.72 -13.19
N GLY A 115 -14.18 -7.51 -13.64
CA GLY A 115 -15.53 -7.00 -13.53
C GLY A 115 -15.89 -6.38 -12.18
N VAL A 116 -14.98 -6.36 -11.22
CA VAL A 116 -15.16 -5.77 -9.88
C VAL A 116 -14.16 -4.64 -9.68
N TRP A 117 -14.58 -3.58 -8.98
CA TRP A 117 -13.69 -2.50 -8.57
C TRP A 117 -13.42 -2.63 -7.06
N TYR A 118 -12.20 -2.98 -6.72
CA TYR A 118 -11.77 -3.15 -5.33
C TYR A 118 -11.23 -1.82 -4.78
N CYS A 119 -12.08 -1.07 -4.09
CA CYS A 119 -11.68 0.21 -3.50
C CYS A 119 -11.31 0.03 -2.02
N PRO A 120 -10.29 0.73 -1.51
CA PRO A 120 -10.06 0.81 -0.07
C PRO A 120 -11.29 1.36 0.67
N GLY A 121 -11.66 0.78 1.80
CA GLY A 121 -12.70 1.35 2.66
C GLY A 121 -12.27 2.69 3.28
N GLY A 122 -13.23 3.49 3.74
CA GLY A 122 -12.98 4.83 4.27
C GLY A 122 -12.15 4.86 5.55
N ASN A 123 -12.13 3.76 6.32
CA ASN A 123 -11.26 3.60 7.50
C ASN A 123 -9.92 2.89 7.20
N SER A 124 -9.61 2.63 5.94
CA SER A 124 -8.33 2.01 5.55
C SER A 124 -7.15 2.97 5.74
N SER A 125 -5.94 2.40 5.82
CA SER A 125 -4.71 3.18 5.87
C SER A 125 -4.51 4.06 4.63
N MET A 126 -4.95 3.61 3.44
CA MET A 126 -4.88 4.40 2.21
C MET A 126 -5.85 5.58 2.24
N ALA A 127 -7.09 5.41 2.70
CA ALA A 127 -8.04 6.50 2.85
C ALA A 127 -7.52 7.57 3.82
N LYS A 128 -6.90 7.15 4.93
CA LYS A 128 -6.27 8.07 5.89
C LYS A 128 -5.07 8.79 5.27
N LEU A 129 -4.21 8.09 4.51
CA LEU A 129 -3.09 8.72 3.81
C LEU A 129 -3.56 9.77 2.80
N ILE A 130 -4.61 9.49 2.03
CA ILE A 130 -5.21 10.46 1.12
C ILE A 130 -5.70 11.70 1.88
N LYS A 131 -6.38 11.50 3.00
CA LYS A 131 -6.84 12.60 3.89
C LYS A 131 -5.66 13.40 4.44
N ASP A 132 -4.62 12.73 4.94
CA ASP A 132 -3.42 13.35 5.50
C ASP A 132 -2.63 14.12 4.42
N ALA A 133 -2.70 13.67 3.19
CA ALA A 133 -2.19 14.39 2.02
C ALA A 133 -3.08 15.58 1.60
N GLY A 134 -4.26 15.75 2.24
CA GLY A 134 -5.21 16.81 1.95
C GLY A 134 -6.18 16.51 0.81
N GLY A 135 -6.29 15.26 0.36
CA GLY A 135 -7.26 14.82 -0.65
C GLY A 135 -8.63 14.47 -0.04
N ASP A 136 -9.65 14.52 -0.88
CA ASP A 136 -11.03 14.10 -0.58
C ASP A 136 -11.27 12.73 -1.24
N TYR A 137 -11.18 11.66 -0.46
CA TYR A 137 -11.37 10.30 -0.98
C TYR A 137 -12.85 10.03 -1.24
N ILE A 138 -13.21 9.54 -2.43
CA ILE A 138 -14.61 9.37 -2.86
C ILE A 138 -15.42 8.38 -2.00
N PHE A 139 -14.78 7.55 -1.18
CA PHE A 139 -15.40 6.66 -0.20
C PHE A 139 -14.97 6.97 1.23
N ALA A 140 -14.63 8.23 1.54
CA ALA A 140 -14.19 8.64 2.88
C ALA A 140 -15.25 8.38 3.97
N ASP A 141 -16.54 8.38 3.62
CA ASP A 141 -17.65 8.14 4.55
C ASP A 141 -17.89 6.65 4.84
N ASP A 142 -17.20 5.75 4.14
CA ASP A 142 -17.31 4.31 4.38
C ASP A 142 -16.58 3.91 5.67
N THR A 143 -17.15 2.98 6.43
CA THR A 143 -16.64 2.60 7.75
C THR A 143 -15.74 1.37 7.76
N HIS A 144 -15.57 0.70 6.62
CA HIS A 144 -14.73 -0.49 6.53
C HIS A 144 -13.24 -0.11 6.48
N SER A 145 -12.41 -0.93 7.08
CA SER A 145 -10.93 -0.83 6.98
C SER A 145 -10.35 -1.65 5.83
N GLY A 146 -11.07 -2.66 5.36
CA GLY A 146 -10.69 -3.53 4.24
C GLY A 146 -11.10 -2.97 2.88
N SER A 147 -10.97 -3.82 1.85
CA SER A 147 -11.40 -3.50 0.48
C SER A 147 -12.91 -3.68 0.31
N LEU A 148 -13.51 -2.73 -0.38
CA LEU A 148 -14.91 -2.75 -0.83
C LEU A 148 -14.96 -3.41 -2.21
N ASN A 149 -15.85 -4.38 -2.38
CA ASN A 149 -16.10 -5.05 -3.65
C ASN A 149 -17.30 -4.37 -4.33
N LEU A 150 -17.05 -3.48 -5.26
CA LEU A 150 -18.06 -2.61 -5.85
C LEU A 150 -18.26 -2.89 -7.34
N SER A 151 -19.49 -2.64 -7.83
CA SER A 151 -19.70 -2.64 -9.27
C SER A 151 -19.03 -1.42 -9.92
N PRO A 152 -18.51 -1.53 -11.15
CA PRO A 152 -17.91 -0.41 -11.86
C PRO A 152 -18.85 0.79 -11.99
N GLU A 153 -20.13 0.56 -12.19
CA GLU A 153 -21.17 1.61 -12.35
C GLU A 153 -21.32 2.43 -11.06
N MET A 154 -21.30 1.74 -9.90
CA MET A 154 -21.39 2.43 -8.60
C MET A 154 -20.17 3.33 -8.38
N VAL A 155 -18.98 2.82 -8.69
CA VAL A 155 -17.75 3.61 -8.54
C VAL A 155 -17.75 4.80 -9.51
N ILE A 156 -18.08 4.60 -10.79
CA ILE A 156 -18.16 5.66 -11.78
C ILE A 156 -19.14 6.75 -11.33
N SER A 157 -20.30 6.40 -10.79
CA SER A 157 -21.28 7.39 -10.35
C SER A 157 -20.74 8.33 -9.27
N LYS A 158 -19.90 7.83 -8.36
CA LYS A 158 -19.23 8.63 -7.34
C LYS A 158 -17.99 9.36 -7.87
N ALA A 159 -17.29 8.73 -8.81
CA ALA A 159 -15.98 9.18 -9.32
C ALA A 159 -16.09 10.16 -10.51
N ILE A 160 -17.29 10.46 -11.01
CA ILE A 160 -17.47 11.29 -12.22
C ILE A 160 -16.72 12.63 -12.13
N ASN A 161 -16.66 13.23 -10.94
CA ASN A 161 -15.97 14.48 -10.63
C ASN A 161 -14.63 14.28 -9.92
N ALA A 162 -14.05 13.07 -9.92
CA ALA A 162 -12.74 12.84 -9.34
C ALA A 162 -11.68 13.63 -10.11
N ASP A 163 -10.88 14.40 -9.39
CA ASP A 163 -9.82 15.24 -9.94
C ASP A 163 -8.56 14.46 -10.24
N ILE A 164 -8.32 13.42 -9.44
CA ILE A 164 -7.14 12.57 -9.50
C ILE A 164 -7.58 11.11 -9.40
N TRP A 165 -6.96 10.29 -10.23
CA TRP A 165 -7.14 8.84 -10.20
C TRP A 165 -5.80 8.15 -10.08
N LEU A 166 -5.62 7.31 -9.05
CA LEU A 166 -4.39 6.57 -8.80
C LEU A 166 -4.67 5.09 -8.55
N PHE A 167 -3.82 4.21 -9.06
CA PHE A 167 -3.96 2.78 -8.89
C PHE A 167 -2.63 2.05 -8.99
N ILE A 168 -2.63 0.81 -8.48
CA ILE A 168 -1.50 -0.11 -8.60
C ILE A 168 -1.83 -1.16 -9.66
N TYR A 169 -0.84 -1.52 -10.46
CA TYR A 169 -0.95 -2.60 -11.41
C TYR A 169 0.36 -3.39 -11.50
N TYR A 170 0.31 -4.52 -12.18
CA TYR A 170 1.47 -5.36 -12.44
C TYR A 170 1.59 -5.61 -13.93
N GLY A 171 2.61 -5.07 -14.56
CA GLY A 171 2.81 -5.19 -16.00
C GLY A 171 4.26 -5.01 -16.42
N ASP A 172 4.57 -5.43 -17.65
CA ASP A 172 5.91 -5.30 -18.21
C ASP A 172 6.17 -3.91 -18.82
N ARG A 173 5.11 -3.15 -19.07
CA ARG A 173 5.17 -1.81 -19.68
C ARG A 173 4.19 -0.86 -18.99
N PRO A 174 4.46 0.45 -19.00
CA PRO A 174 3.49 1.44 -18.57
C PRO A 174 2.17 1.33 -19.33
N LEU A 175 1.07 1.65 -18.66
CA LEU A 175 -0.25 1.69 -19.29
C LEU A 175 -0.42 3.01 -20.07
N THR A 176 -1.30 2.97 -21.07
CA THR A 176 -1.76 4.14 -21.79
C THR A 176 -3.24 4.40 -21.53
N ARG A 177 -3.70 5.64 -21.74
CA ARG A 177 -5.14 5.97 -21.62
C ARG A 177 -5.99 5.15 -22.61
N ASN A 178 -5.44 4.85 -23.79
CA ASN A 178 -6.14 4.02 -24.77
C ASN A 178 -6.36 2.59 -24.26
N GLN A 179 -5.34 1.98 -23.65
CA GLN A 179 -5.47 0.65 -23.04
C GLN A 179 -6.51 0.65 -21.92
N LEU A 180 -6.49 1.63 -21.00
CA LEU A 180 -7.50 1.76 -19.95
C LEU A 180 -8.90 1.87 -20.55
N SER A 181 -9.09 2.71 -21.59
CA SER A 181 -10.39 2.88 -22.25
C SER A 181 -10.90 1.63 -22.96
N THR A 182 -9.99 0.72 -23.32
CA THR A 182 -10.32 -0.58 -23.91
C THR A 182 -10.69 -1.60 -22.82
N GLU A 183 -10.03 -1.54 -21.64
CA GLU A 183 -10.39 -2.39 -20.50
C GLU A 183 -11.84 -2.12 -20.04
N TYR A 184 -12.19 -0.86 -19.90
CA TYR A 184 -13.53 -0.45 -19.48
C TYR A 184 -13.88 0.96 -20.03
N SER A 185 -14.85 1.02 -20.92
CA SER A 185 -15.23 2.27 -21.61
C SER A 185 -15.76 3.35 -20.67
N GLY A 186 -16.33 2.96 -19.52
CA GLY A 186 -16.85 3.87 -18.50
C GLY A 186 -15.82 4.83 -17.93
N TYR A 187 -14.53 4.48 -17.96
CA TYR A 187 -13.44 5.35 -17.49
C TYR A 187 -13.43 6.72 -18.17
N LYS A 188 -13.85 6.79 -19.44
CA LYS A 188 -13.93 8.05 -20.22
C LYS A 188 -14.87 9.09 -19.63
N THR A 189 -15.78 8.70 -18.74
CA THR A 189 -16.72 9.61 -18.09
C THR A 189 -16.10 10.35 -16.91
N ILE A 190 -15.03 9.81 -16.31
CA ILE A 190 -14.35 10.34 -15.13
C ILE A 190 -13.57 11.61 -15.50
N LYS A 191 -13.70 12.67 -14.68
CA LYS A 191 -12.97 13.93 -14.89
C LYS A 191 -11.45 13.70 -14.93
N ALA A 192 -10.87 12.94 -13.99
CA ALA A 192 -9.44 12.64 -13.98
C ALA A 192 -8.96 11.96 -15.27
N PHE A 193 -9.80 11.12 -15.88
CA PHE A 193 -9.47 10.50 -17.17
C PHE A 193 -9.44 11.55 -18.31
N LYS A 194 -10.43 12.45 -18.36
CA LYS A 194 -10.49 13.51 -19.37
C LYS A 194 -9.33 14.48 -19.26
N ASP A 195 -8.97 14.85 -18.03
CA ASP A 195 -7.91 15.82 -17.74
C ASP A 195 -6.50 15.18 -17.79
N GLY A 196 -6.41 13.86 -17.94
CA GLY A 196 -5.15 13.12 -17.93
C GLY A 196 -4.47 13.08 -16.56
N ASN A 197 -5.22 13.28 -15.47
CA ASN A 197 -4.71 13.21 -14.10
C ASN A 197 -4.82 11.77 -13.55
N ILE A 198 -4.21 10.84 -14.26
CA ILE A 198 -4.19 9.42 -13.94
C ILE A 198 -2.77 9.03 -13.59
N TYR A 199 -2.60 8.37 -12.46
CA TYR A 199 -1.30 7.94 -11.96
C TYR A 199 -1.29 6.44 -11.71
N GLU A 200 -0.31 5.76 -12.29
CA GLU A 200 -0.07 4.33 -12.13
C GLU A 200 1.16 4.06 -11.26
N CYS A 201 1.07 3.07 -10.39
CA CYS A 201 2.22 2.48 -9.73
C CYS A 201 2.40 1.05 -10.24
N ASN A 202 3.52 0.75 -10.89
CA ASN A 202 3.82 -0.61 -11.32
C ASN A 202 4.48 -1.38 -10.18
N GLY A 203 3.73 -2.23 -9.49
CA GLY A 203 4.21 -3.06 -8.38
C GLY A 203 5.29 -4.10 -8.77
N LYS A 204 5.50 -4.33 -10.07
CA LYS A 204 6.58 -5.21 -10.55
C LYS A 204 7.93 -4.53 -10.59
N THR A 205 7.97 -3.21 -10.77
CA THR A 205 9.22 -2.44 -10.98
C THR A 205 9.43 -1.34 -9.94
N SER A 206 8.41 -0.97 -9.20
CA SER A 206 8.47 0.01 -8.12
C SER A 206 8.86 -0.67 -6.80
N THR A 207 9.54 0.06 -5.92
CA THR A 207 9.82 -0.36 -4.53
C THR A 207 8.66 -0.02 -3.58
N TYR A 208 7.46 0.23 -4.12
CA TYR A 208 6.28 0.64 -3.36
C TYR A 208 6.01 -0.29 -2.16
N PHE A 209 5.86 -1.60 -2.41
CA PHE A 209 5.50 -2.55 -1.36
C PHE A 209 6.62 -2.80 -0.35
N GLU A 210 7.88 -2.66 -0.76
CA GLU A 210 9.03 -2.82 0.11
C GLU A 210 9.22 -1.63 1.07
N GLU A 211 8.74 -0.44 0.67
CA GLU A 211 9.02 0.79 1.39
C GLU A 211 7.82 1.32 2.19
N ILE A 212 6.60 1.25 1.67
CA ILE A 212 5.45 1.94 2.27
C ILE A 212 5.13 1.52 3.70
N SER A 213 5.40 0.26 4.05
CA SER A 213 5.20 -0.24 5.42
C SER A 213 6.14 0.41 6.43
N PHE A 214 7.31 0.88 5.99
CA PHE A 214 8.33 1.47 6.84
C PHE A 214 8.57 2.97 6.58
N ARG A 215 8.17 3.46 5.41
CA ARG A 215 8.38 4.85 4.97
C ARG A 215 7.09 5.50 4.45
N PRO A 216 6.06 5.58 5.32
CA PRO A 216 4.81 6.24 4.95
C PRO A 216 5.00 7.74 4.65
N ASP A 217 6.05 8.37 5.20
CA ASP A 217 6.44 9.75 4.91
C ASP A 217 6.76 9.97 3.42
N PHE A 218 7.34 8.99 2.74
CA PHE A 218 7.61 9.06 1.30
C PHE A 218 6.33 9.03 0.48
N LEU A 219 5.41 8.10 0.80
CA LEU A 219 4.13 8.02 0.09
C LEU A 219 3.27 9.26 0.36
N LEU A 220 3.25 9.76 1.60
CA LEU A 220 2.53 10.99 1.92
C LEU A 220 3.09 12.19 1.15
N THR A 221 4.42 12.32 1.06
CA THR A 221 5.08 13.36 0.23
C THR A 221 4.64 13.27 -1.22
N GLU A 222 4.60 12.06 -1.76
CA GLU A 222 4.25 11.83 -3.16
C GLU A 222 2.80 12.16 -3.46
N LEU A 223 1.86 11.73 -2.59
CA LEU A 223 0.44 12.11 -2.70
C LEU A 223 0.28 13.63 -2.62
N THR A 224 0.97 14.29 -1.69
CA THR A 224 0.97 15.75 -1.58
C THR A 224 1.43 16.43 -2.87
N HIS A 225 2.50 15.91 -3.48
CA HIS A 225 2.99 16.43 -4.78
C HIS A 225 1.98 16.21 -5.91
N MET A 226 1.32 15.05 -5.97
CA MET A 226 0.28 14.80 -6.95
C MET A 226 -0.92 15.75 -6.80
N PHE A 227 -1.25 16.13 -5.57
CA PHE A 227 -2.42 16.96 -5.27
C PHE A 227 -2.18 18.45 -5.51
N TYR A 228 -0.96 18.94 -5.23
CA TYR A 228 -0.70 20.38 -5.18
C TYR A 228 0.47 20.87 -6.02
N SER A 229 1.30 19.98 -6.53
CA SER A 229 2.48 20.35 -7.29
C SER A 229 2.42 19.78 -8.70
N GLN A 230 2.87 20.56 -9.68
CA GLN A 230 3.09 20.05 -11.04
C GLN A 230 4.46 19.36 -11.19
N ASN A 231 5.17 19.12 -10.10
CA ASN A 231 6.48 18.49 -10.13
C ASN A 231 6.33 16.98 -10.45
N ASN A 232 6.79 16.58 -11.61
CA ASN A 232 6.63 15.24 -12.18
C ASN A 232 7.65 14.20 -11.66
N LYS A 233 8.46 14.52 -10.66
CA LYS A 233 9.42 13.56 -10.10
C LYS A 233 8.81 12.79 -8.93
N LEU A 234 7.96 11.83 -9.26
CA LEU A 234 7.34 10.92 -8.31
C LEU A 234 8.25 9.71 -8.08
N ARG A 235 8.18 9.12 -6.88
CA ARG A 235 9.00 7.96 -6.47
C ARG A 235 8.39 6.64 -6.94
N TYR A 236 7.11 6.46 -6.73
CA TYR A 236 6.38 5.22 -6.96
C TYR A 236 5.44 5.31 -8.15
N TYR A 237 4.73 6.42 -8.25
CA TYR A 237 3.73 6.64 -9.28
C TYR A 237 4.30 7.32 -10.52
N LYS A 238 3.66 7.09 -11.64
CA LYS A 238 3.91 7.80 -12.90
C LYS A 238 2.60 8.26 -13.49
N ARG A 239 2.57 9.49 -14.00
CA ARG A 239 1.40 9.98 -14.73
C ARG A 239 1.31 9.23 -16.06
N ILE A 240 0.11 8.70 -16.35
CA ILE A 240 -0.14 7.98 -17.59
C ILE A 240 -0.09 8.95 -18.78
N GLN A 241 0.64 8.56 -19.81
CA GLN A 241 0.74 9.30 -21.05
C GLN A 241 -0.41 8.92 -22.00
N GLU A 242 -0.61 9.69 -23.07
CA GLU A 242 -1.61 9.44 -24.10
C GLU A 242 -1.38 8.15 -24.89
#